data_119e211bc2025ac6ee62913b4735d5a8
#
_entry.id   119e211bc2025ac6ee62913b4735d5a8
#
_cell.length_a   1.000
_cell.length_b   1.000
_cell.length_c   1.000
_cell.angle_alpha   90.00
_cell.angle_beta   90.00
_cell.angle_gamma   90.00
#
_symmetry.space_group_name_H-M   'P 1'
#
loop_
_entity.id
_entity.type
_entity.pdbx_description
1 polymer ?
#
loop_
_entity_poly.entity_id
_entity_poly.type
_entity_poly.pdbx_seq_one_letter_code
_entity_poly.pdbx_strand_id
1 'polypeptide(L)'
;MRETLKYTFTVEGETEQWYLLWLRDQINACPDRDKNISIVPKVQQSPAKFYKSTSRKVTPVVTHICDVESNEPVHVSKFQTILSEMKDAQTNKRIDYHLGYSNFSFELWMVLHKKDCNGPLSHRSQSAQIAQISGNLRGKPLFYCQKSLSEAT
;
A
#
# COMPACT_ATOMS: atom_id res chain seq x y z
N MET A 1 -23.21 -11.09 -15.47
CA MET A 1 -22.69 -9.90 -14.75
C MET A 1 -21.57 -10.41 -13.86
N ARG A 2 -20.35 -9.82 -13.93
CA ARG A 2 -19.23 -10.29 -13.10
C ARG A 2 -19.41 -9.84 -11.66
N GLU A 3 -19.09 -10.70 -10.70
CA GLU A 3 -19.04 -10.38 -9.27
C GLU A 3 -17.98 -9.31 -9.00
N THR A 4 -18.23 -8.42 -8.06
CA THR A 4 -17.26 -7.39 -7.63
C THR A 4 -16.76 -7.70 -6.22
N LEU A 5 -15.46 -7.93 -6.08
CA LEU A 5 -14.80 -8.05 -4.80
C LEU A 5 -14.34 -6.67 -4.33
N LYS A 6 -14.68 -6.31 -3.09
CA LYS A 6 -14.33 -5.02 -2.50
C LYS A 6 -13.24 -5.18 -1.45
N TYR A 7 -12.17 -4.40 -1.61
CA TYR A 7 -11.05 -4.32 -0.67
C TYR A 7 -10.94 -2.89 -0.11
N THR A 8 -10.82 -2.79 1.20
CA THR A 8 -10.60 -1.52 1.89
C THR A 8 -9.16 -1.46 2.39
N PHE A 9 -8.48 -0.38 2.07
CA PHE A 9 -7.11 -0.12 2.53
C PHE A 9 -7.07 1.18 3.33
N THR A 10 -6.23 1.20 4.37
CA THR A 10 -5.75 2.43 4.99
C THR A 10 -4.26 2.55 4.71
N VAL A 11 -3.80 3.72 4.32
CA VAL A 11 -2.43 3.97 3.85
C VAL A 11 -1.86 5.21 4.51
N GLU A 12 -0.54 5.34 4.56
CA GLU A 12 0.12 6.47 5.20
C GLU A 12 0.08 7.74 4.35
N GLY A 13 0.16 7.62 3.02
CA GLY A 13 0.26 8.75 2.12
C GLY A 13 -0.48 8.57 0.79
N GLU A 14 -0.35 9.59 -0.05
CA GLU A 14 -0.99 9.62 -1.37
C GLU A 14 -0.30 8.69 -2.37
N THR A 15 0.99 8.40 -2.19
CA THR A 15 1.75 7.51 -3.09
C THR A 15 1.16 6.11 -3.09
N GLU A 16 0.92 5.55 -1.91
CA GLU A 16 0.27 4.24 -1.74
C GLU A 16 -1.16 4.27 -2.27
N GLN A 17 -1.89 5.36 -2.02
CA GLN A 17 -3.24 5.51 -2.51
C GLN A 17 -3.29 5.48 -4.04
N TRP A 18 -2.44 6.22 -4.71
CA TRP A 18 -2.37 6.25 -6.18
C TRP A 18 -1.95 4.91 -6.77
N TYR A 19 -0.98 4.23 -6.14
CA TYR A 19 -0.56 2.90 -6.56
C TYR A 19 -1.70 1.89 -6.49
N LEU A 20 -2.46 1.88 -5.40
CA LEU A 20 -3.59 0.97 -5.22
C LEU A 20 -4.73 1.24 -6.23
N LEU A 21 -5.00 2.50 -6.53
CA LEU A 21 -5.97 2.87 -7.56
C LEU A 21 -5.51 2.44 -8.95
N TRP A 22 -4.23 2.66 -9.26
CA TRP A 22 -3.63 2.18 -10.50
C TRP A 22 -3.71 0.65 -10.60
N LEU A 23 -3.33 -0.08 -9.54
CA LEU A 23 -3.40 -1.54 -9.50
C LEU A 23 -4.82 -2.06 -9.77
N ARG A 24 -5.83 -1.45 -9.14
CA ARG A 24 -7.24 -1.74 -9.42
C ARG A 24 -7.56 -1.62 -10.90
N ASP A 25 -7.11 -0.53 -11.53
CA ASP A 25 -7.40 -0.25 -12.92
C ASP A 25 -6.69 -1.24 -13.85
N GLN A 26 -5.44 -1.63 -13.53
CA GLN A 26 -4.71 -2.67 -14.29
C GLN A 26 -5.41 -4.02 -14.19
N ILE A 27 -5.81 -4.46 -12.99
CA ILE A 27 -6.53 -5.72 -12.82
C ILE A 27 -7.85 -5.69 -13.58
N ASN A 28 -8.59 -4.60 -13.49
CA ASN A 28 -9.88 -4.46 -14.17
C ASN A 28 -9.77 -4.29 -15.70
N ALA A 29 -8.62 -3.90 -16.21
CA ALA A 29 -8.35 -3.84 -17.64
C ALA A 29 -8.06 -5.23 -18.26
N CYS A 30 -7.70 -6.23 -17.44
CA CYS A 30 -7.43 -7.58 -17.93
C CYS A 30 -8.69 -8.21 -18.51
N PRO A 31 -8.69 -8.65 -19.81
CA PRO A 31 -9.89 -9.21 -20.46
C PRO A 31 -10.36 -10.51 -19.83
N ASP A 32 -9.41 -11.34 -19.38
CA ASP A 32 -9.67 -12.71 -18.91
C ASP A 32 -9.97 -12.77 -17.40
N ARG A 33 -10.19 -11.61 -16.75
CA ARG A 33 -10.53 -11.59 -15.33
C ARG A 33 -11.88 -12.27 -15.05
N ASP A 34 -11.94 -13.07 -14.01
CA ASP A 34 -13.19 -13.71 -13.56
C ASP A 34 -14.09 -12.72 -12.79
N LYS A 35 -13.49 -11.79 -12.05
CA LYS A 35 -14.17 -10.86 -11.15
C LYS A 35 -13.72 -9.42 -11.37
N ASN A 36 -14.58 -8.49 -11.05
CA ASN A 36 -14.20 -7.08 -10.93
C ASN A 36 -13.60 -6.82 -9.55
N ILE A 37 -12.62 -5.93 -9.47
CA ILE A 37 -11.99 -5.52 -8.22
C ILE A 37 -12.34 -4.07 -7.92
N SER A 38 -12.84 -3.83 -6.71
CA SER A 38 -13.04 -2.50 -6.15
C SER A 38 -12.04 -2.29 -5.01
N ILE A 39 -11.07 -1.41 -5.20
CA ILE A 39 -10.12 -1.02 -4.14
C ILE A 39 -10.50 0.37 -3.66
N VAL A 40 -10.69 0.51 -2.35
CA VAL A 40 -11.04 1.77 -1.68
C VAL A 40 -9.93 2.16 -0.72
N PRO A 41 -8.89 2.86 -1.20
CA PRO A 41 -7.80 3.32 -0.35
C PRO A 41 -8.20 4.61 0.36
N LYS A 42 -7.86 4.71 1.65
CA LYS A 42 -8.04 5.91 2.47
C LYS A 42 -6.71 6.30 3.09
N VAL A 43 -6.28 7.54 2.89
CA VAL A 43 -5.11 8.09 3.60
C VAL A 43 -5.48 8.26 5.06
N GLN A 44 -4.99 7.38 5.90
CA GLN A 44 -5.24 7.36 7.35
C GLN A 44 -4.15 6.56 8.07
N GLN A 45 -3.22 7.27 8.68
CA GLN A 45 -2.06 6.68 9.37
C GLN A 45 -2.42 5.95 10.67
N SER A 46 -3.52 6.35 11.33
CA SER A 46 -3.93 5.75 12.60
C SER A 46 -5.12 4.81 12.41
N PRO A 47 -4.95 3.49 12.66
CA PRO A 47 -6.06 2.55 12.69
C PRO A 47 -7.16 2.96 13.68
N ALA A 48 -6.78 3.55 14.84
CA ALA A 48 -7.73 4.02 15.84
C ALA A 48 -8.67 5.12 15.33
N LYS A 49 -8.15 6.05 14.52
CA LYS A 49 -8.98 7.08 13.89
C LYS A 49 -9.92 6.50 12.84
N PHE A 50 -9.44 5.53 12.08
CA PHE A 50 -10.25 4.88 11.05
C PHE A 50 -11.47 4.20 11.65
N TYR A 51 -11.31 3.37 12.70
CA TYR A 51 -12.43 2.63 13.24
C TYR A 51 -13.47 3.52 13.94
N LYS A 52 -13.05 4.68 14.49
CA LYS A 52 -14.00 5.64 15.08
C LYS A 52 -14.97 6.20 14.04
N SER A 53 -14.54 6.30 12.79
CA SER A 53 -15.35 6.79 11.67
C SER A 53 -16.18 5.71 10.97
N THR A 54 -16.01 4.43 11.35
CA THR A 54 -16.62 3.31 10.64
C THR A 54 -17.95 2.90 11.31
N SER A 55 -18.97 2.63 10.48
CA SER A 55 -20.28 2.16 10.96
C SER A 55 -20.18 0.76 11.60
N ARG A 56 -20.88 0.56 12.71
CA ARG A 56 -20.88 -0.71 13.48
C ARG A 56 -21.73 -1.83 12.85
N LYS A 57 -22.41 -1.57 11.73
CA LYS A 57 -23.38 -2.53 11.16
C LYS A 57 -22.75 -3.73 10.44
N VAL A 58 -21.52 -3.62 10.01
CA VAL A 58 -20.81 -4.68 9.27
C VAL A 58 -19.37 -4.75 9.80
N THR A 59 -18.83 -5.97 9.96
CA THR A 59 -17.41 -6.17 10.27
C THR A 59 -16.60 -5.90 9.00
N PRO A 60 -15.93 -4.76 8.85
CA PRO A 60 -15.12 -4.52 7.67
C PRO A 60 -13.81 -5.28 7.76
N VAL A 61 -13.37 -5.82 6.62
CA VAL A 61 -12.00 -6.29 6.44
C VAL A 61 -11.18 -5.12 5.89
N VAL A 62 -10.09 -4.77 6.57
CA VAL A 62 -9.25 -3.62 6.25
C VAL A 62 -7.79 -4.03 6.23
N THR A 63 -7.09 -3.73 5.16
CA THR A 63 -5.62 -3.87 5.13
C THR A 63 -4.99 -2.51 5.40
N HIS A 64 -4.19 -2.44 6.47
CA HIS A 64 -3.39 -1.25 6.77
C HIS A 64 -2.00 -1.41 6.16
N ILE A 65 -1.60 -0.44 5.33
CA ILE A 65 -0.27 -0.40 4.71
C ILE A 65 0.51 0.72 5.38
N CYS A 66 1.69 0.38 5.91
CA CYS A 66 2.59 1.33 6.55
C CYS A 66 4.06 0.99 6.27
N ASP A 67 4.93 1.94 6.53
CA ASP A 67 6.38 1.78 6.39
C ASP A 67 7.04 1.53 7.74
N VAL A 68 8.01 0.59 7.76
CA VAL A 68 8.98 0.48 8.84
C VAL A 68 10.21 1.29 8.43
N GLU A 69 10.17 2.59 8.70
CA GLU A 69 11.13 3.55 8.16
C GLU A 69 12.58 3.28 8.58
N SER A 70 12.82 2.83 9.82
CA SER A 70 14.15 2.44 10.31
C SER A 70 14.07 1.75 11.67
N ASN A 71 15.24 1.31 12.19
CA ASN A 71 15.38 0.75 13.53
C ASN A 71 15.54 1.82 14.62
N GLU A 72 15.38 3.09 14.29
CA GLU A 72 15.42 4.17 15.28
C GLU A 72 14.25 4.04 16.26
N PRO A 73 14.47 4.34 17.56
CA PRO A 73 13.45 4.15 18.59
C PRO A 73 12.12 4.84 18.29
N VAL A 74 12.15 5.99 17.63
CA VAL A 74 10.94 6.75 17.26
C VAL A 74 10.11 6.00 16.22
N HIS A 75 10.74 5.42 15.20
CA HIS A 75 10.06 4.65 14.14
C HIS A 75 9.55 3.32 14.67
N VAL A 76 10.35 2.63 15.48
CA VAL A 76 9.93 1.39 16.15
C VAL A 76 8.71 1.65 17.05
N SER A 77 8.72 2.73 17.83
CA SER A 77 7.60 3.10 18.70
C SER A 77 6.34 3.44 17.89
N LYS A 78 6.47 4.17 16.77
CA LYS A 78 5.36 4.44 15.84
C LYS A 78 4.74 3.15 15.31
N PHE A 79 5.57 2.23 14.84
CA PHE A 79 5.10 0.93 14.33
C PHE A 79 4.41 0.08 15.39
N GLN A 80 4.96 0.02 16.61
CA GLN A 80 4.34 -0.66 17.75
C GLN A 80 2.99 -0.05 18.11
N THR A 81 2.84 1.28 18.03
CA THR A 81 1.57 1.97 18.25
C THR A 81 0.53 1.54 17.22
N ILE A 82 0.89 1.48 15.94
CA ILE A 82 0.01 1.00 14.87
C ILE A 82 -0.46 -0.42 15.16
N LEU A 83 0.45 -1.33 15.52
CA LEU A 83 0.10 -2.72 15.84
C LEU A 83 -0.85 -2.81 17.04
N SER A 84 -0.64 -2.01 18.08
CA SER A 84 -1.51 -1.94 19.25
C SER A 84 -2.91 -1.44 18.87
N GLU A 85 -2.99 -0.36 18.09
CA GLU A 85 -4.26 0.20 17.62
C GLU A 85 -5.05 -0.80 16.75
N MET A 86 -4.36 -1.56 15.88
CA MET A 86 -4.99 -2.60 15.06
C MET A 86 -5.55 -3.73 15.95
N LYS A 87 -4.77 -4.18 16.95
CA LYS A 87 -5.20 -5.20 17.90
C LYS A 87 -6.42 -4.74 18.71
N ASP A 88 -6.43 -3.50 19.16
CA ASP A 88 -7.56 -2.91 19.88
C ASP A 88 -8.81 -2.82 18.99
N ALA A 89 -8.64 -2.48 17.72
CA ALA A 89 -9.73 -2.44 16.76
C ALA A 89 -10.30 -3.83 16.48
N GLN A 90 -9.47 -4.85 16.38
CA GLN A 90 -9.90 -6.24 16.23
C GLN A 90 -10.70 -6.71 17.47
N THR A 91 -10.16 -6.45 18.66
CA THR A 91 -10.75 -6.93 19.91
C THR A 91 -12.05 -6.20 20.27
N ASN A 92 -12.05 -4.86 20.18
CA ASN A 92 -13.12 -4.04 20.71
C ASN A 92 -14.14 -3.58 19.68
N LYS A 93 -13.78 -3.56 18.39
CA LYS A 93 -14.62 -2.97 17.32
C LYS A 93 -15.00 -3.95 16.22
N ARG A 94 -14.53 -5.19 16.28
CA ARG A 94 -14.79 -6.23 15.29
C ARG A 94 -14.42 -5.80 13.86
N ILE A 95 -13.27 -5.13 13.72
CA ILE A 95 -12.67 -4.88 12.42
C ILE A 95 -11.62 -5.98 12.19
N ASP A 96 -11.72 -6.67 11.08
CA ASP A 96 -10.69 -7.63 10.68
C ASP A 96 -9.54 -6.88 10.00
N TYR A 97 -8.51 -6.55 10.78
CA TYR A 97 -7.33 -5.85 10.28
C TYR A 97 -6.26 -6.81 9.79
N HIS A 98 -5.79 -6.54 8.58
CA HIS A 98 -4.60 -7.15 8.02
C HIS A 98 -3.49 -6.10 7.90
N LEU A 99 -2.25 -6.50 8.15
CA LEU A 99 -1.08 -5.64 8.04
C LEU A 99 -0.32 -5.94 6.74
N GLY A 100 -0.10 -4.90 5.94
CA GLY A 100 0.92 -4.85 4.91
C GLY A 100 1.99 -3.85 5.32
N TYR A 101 3.26 -4.23 5.27
CA TYR A 101 4.31 -3.26 5.58
C TYR A 101 5.47 -3.38 4.60
N SER A 102 6.10 -2.25 4.31
CA SER A 102 7.37 -2.18 3.60
C SER A 102 8.50 -1.92 4.58
N ASN A 103 9.61 -2.61 4.35
CA ASN A 103 10.83 -2.37 5.10
C ASN A 103 11.59 -1.24 4.41
N PHE A 104 11.78 -0.16 5.14
CA PHE A 104 12.19 1.19 4.82
C PHE A 104 11.09 2.04 4.18
N SER A 105 10.66 1.83 2.96
CA SER A 105 9.63 2.68 2.36
C SER A 105 8.86 1.96 1.26
N PHE A 106 7.64 2.43 1.00
CA PHE A 106 6.77 1.91 -0.04
C PHE A 106 7.33 2.16 -1.45
N GLU A 107 8.08 3.23 -1.65
CA GLU A 107 8.71 3.54 -2.92
C GLU A 107 9.71 2.46 -3.35
N LEU A 108 10.34 1.75 -2.39
CA LEU A 108 11.18 0.60 -2.70
C LEU A 108 10.39 -0.48 -3.45
N TRP A 109 9.16 -0.74 -3.03
CA TRP A 109 8.23 -1.64 -3.72
C TRP A 109 8.00 -1.21 -5.17
N MET A 110 7.82 0.08 -5.42
CA MET A 110 7.66 0.62 -6.78
C MET A 110 8.92 0.47 -7.62
N VAL A 111 10.10 0.61 -7.00
CA VAL A 111 11.40 0.38 -7.67
C VAL A 111 11.56 -1.06 -8.10
N LEU A 112 11.21 -2.00 -7.24
CA LEU A 112 11.30 -3.44 -7.50
C LEU A 112 10.45 -3.90 -8.69
N HIS A 113 9.38 -3.18 -9.00
CA HIS A 113 8.59 -3.44 -10.21
C HIS A 113 9.27 -3.00 -11.52
N LYS A 114 10.29 -2.16 -11.43
CA LYS A 114 10.98 -1.60 -12.61
C LYS A 114 12.38 -2.14 -12.81
N LYS A 115 13.02 -2.59 -11.74
CA LYS A 115 14.45 -2.97 -11.80
C LYS A 115 14.71 -4.09 -10.81
N ASP A 116 15.38 -5.11 -11.30
CA ASP A 116 15.90 -6.16 -10.44
C ASP A 116 17.05 -5.59 -9.58
N CYS A 117 16.82 -5.59 -8.26
CA CYS A 117 17.76 -5.05 -7.27
C CYS A 117 18.50 -6.20 -6.60
N ASN A 118 19.43 -6.86 -7.32
CA ASN A 118 20.19 -8.02 -6.87
C ASN A 118 21.36 -7.69 -5.93
N GLY A 119 21.46 -6.49 -5.40
CA GLY A 119 22.57 -6.09 -4.51
C GLY A 119 22.08 -5.51 -3.18
N PRO A 120 22.93 -5.53 -2.12
CA PRO A 120 22.62 -4.84 -0.88
C PRO A 120 22.50 -3.35 -1.16
N LEU A 121 21.28 -2.83 -1.05
CA LEU A 121 21.03 -1.40 -1.15
C LEU A 121 21.41 -0.76 0.18
N SER A 122 22.43 0.11 0.18
CA SER A 122 22.69 0.95 1.34
C SER A 122 21.55 1.99 1.47
N HIS A 123 21.21 2.38 2.70
CA HIS A 123 20.18 3.38 2.97
C HIS A 123 20.37 4.67 2.15
N ARG A 124 21.61 5.05 1.87
CA ARG A 124 21.99 6.23 1.09
C ARG A 124 21.74 6.06 -0.41
N SER A 125 21.99 4.86 -0.95
CA SER A 125 21.73 4.55 -2.37
C SER A 125 20.24 4.36 -2.65
N GLN A 126 19.46 3.88 -1.68
CA GLN A 126 18.00 3.77 -1.77
C GLN A 126 17.35 5.15 -1.87
N SER A 127 17.69 6.06 -0.96
CA SER A 127 17.14 7.42 -0.95
C SER A 127 17.44 8.17 -2.25
N ALA A 128 18.64 8.00 -2.82
CA ALA A 128 19.01 8.61 -4.08
C ALA A 128 18.25 7.99 -5.28
N GLN A 129 18.08 6.66 -5.30
CA GLN A 129 17.34 5.97 -6.36
C GLN A 129 15.83 6.26 -6.26
N ILE A 130 15.29 6.30 -5.05
CA ILE A 130 13.90 6.68 -4.79
C ILE A 130 13.66 8.13 -5.22
N ALA A 131 14.55 9.06 -4.88
CA ALA A 131 14.45 10.45 -5.30
C ALA A 131 14.50 10.60 -6.83
N GLN A 132 15.34 9.82 -7.51
CA GLN A 132 15.43 9.83 -8.96
C GLN A 132 14.18 9.25 -9.63
N ILE A 133 13.58 8.22 -9.05
CA ILE A 133 12.36 7.60 -9.56
C ILE A 133 11.13 8.44 -9.23
N SER A 134 11.01 8.96 -8.01
CA SER A 134 9.91 9.86 -7.62
C SER A 134 9.97 11.19 -8.36
N GLY A 135 11.16 11.72 -8.66
CA GLY A 135 11.34 12.88 -9.54
C GLY A 135 10.82 12.62 -10.96
N ASN A 136 11.00 11.41 -11.47
CA ASN A 136 10.49 10.99 -12.77
C ASN A 136 8.98 10.64 -12.77
N LEU A 137 8.40 10.39 -11.61
CA LEU A 137 6.98 10.07 -11.43
C LEU A 137 6.14 11.32 -11.16
N ARG A 138 6.73 12.40 -10.64
CA ARG A 138 6.04 13.68 -10.49
C ARG A 138 5.68 14.25 -11.87
N GLY A 139 4.41 14.11 -12.25
CA GLY A 139 3.86 14.66 -13.50
C GLY A 139 3.75 13.71 -14.68
N LYS A 140 4.15 12.44 -14.55
CA LYS A 140 3.83 11.42 -15.55
C LYS A 140 2.83 10.43 -14.96
N PRO A 141 1.71 10.13 -15.65
CA PRO A 141 0.84 9.06 -15.22
C PRO A 141 1.66 7.77 -15.11
N LEU A 142 1.33 6.93 -14.13
CA LEU A 142 1.93 5.62 -13.84
C LEU A 142 1.95 4.62 -15.03
N PHE A 143 1.58 5.05 -16.22
CA PHE A 143 1.57 4.31 -17.48
C PHE A 143 2.93 3.72 -17.92
N TYR A 144 4.04 4.14 -17.29
CA TYR A 144 5.35 3.56 -17.59
C TYR A 144 5.56 2.15 -17.04
N CYS A 145 4.69 1.66 -16.16
CA CYS A 145 4.72 0.27 -15.71
C CYS A 145 4.22 -0.73 -16.77
N GLN A 146 3.43 -0.29 -17.75
CA GLN A 146 2.81 -1.17 -18.74
C GLN A 146 3.82 -1.81 -19.72
N LYS A 147 4.92 -1.14 -20.03
CA LYS A 147 5.90 -1.66 -21.01
C LYS A 147 6.82 -2.74 -20.47
N SER A 148 7.08 -2.78 -19.17
CA SER A 148 7.98 -3.77 -18.58
C SER A 148 7.34 -5.11 -18.24
N LEU A 149 6.01 -5.18 -18.15
CA LEU A 149 5.28 -6.45 -17.94
C LEU A 149 5.05 -7.21 -19.26
N SER A 150 5.03 -6.52 -20.41
CA SER A 150 4.88 -7.15 -21.71
C SER A 150 6.21 -7.62 -22.34
N GLU A 151 7.34 -7.21 -21.79
CA GLU A 151 8.68 -7.64 -22.27
C GLU A 151 9.29 -8.76 -21.39
N ALA A 152 8.59 -9.20 -20.33
CA ALA A 152 9.02 -10.28 -19.44
C ALA A 152 8.31 -11.62 -19.70
N THR A 153 7.60 -11.73 -20.81
CA THR A 153 7.11 -12.97 -21.42
C THR A 153 7.81 -13.14 -22.76
#